data_ce68b3fd71b0fca0529baf3ecbb7f325
#
_entry.id   ce68b3fd71b0fca0529baf3ecbb7f325
#
_cell.length_a   1.000
_cell.length_b   1.000
_cell.length_c   1.000
_cell.angle_alpha   90.00
_cell.angle_beta   90.00
_cell.angle_gamma   90.00
#
_symmetry.space_group_name_H-M   'P 1'
#
loop_
_entity.id
_entity.type
_entity.pdbx_description
1 polymer ?
#
loop_
_entity_poly.entity_id
_entity_poly.type
_entity_poly.pdbx_seq_one_letter_code
_entity_poly.pdbx_strand_id
1 'polypeptide(L)'
;MKEKTSRLLTFLYTTSVGNRLLRILVSPAVSTAAGCVMNSRLSLIAVSGFIKSQNIDVSEFEKTSFSSYNDFFTRKLKPDARLLAQGDDILISPCDAKLTIFPITNDSRFLIKQGQYTVQSLLRDEKLAKQFEGGILWQLRLSVDDYHRYIYPVSGRRSHERTINGLSLIHI
;
A
#
# COMPACT_ATOMS: atom_id res chain seq x y z
N MET A 1 7.26 13.56 -14.09
CA MET A 1 7.59 12.40 -14.94
C MET A 1 6.29 11.69 -15.30
N LYS A 2 5.88 11.69 -16.58
CA LYS A 2 4.68 10.94 -17.04
C LYS A 2 5.03 9.46 -16.98
N GLU A 3 4.43 8.71 -16.04
CA GLU A 3 4.48 7.26 -16.07
C GLU A 3 3.94 6.79 -17.43
N LYS A 4 4.78 6.05 -18.17
CA LYS A 4 4.34 5.34 -19.38
C LYS A 4 3.33 4.28 -18.95
N THR A 5 2.06 4.63 -18.92
CA THR A 5 0.99 3.66 -18.69
C THR A 5 1.08 2.59 -19.79
N SER A 6 1.27 1.34 -19.38
CA SER A 6 1.32 0.22 -20.32
C SER A 6 0.03 0.20 -21.16
N ARG A 7 0.13 -0.03 -22.49
CA ARG A 7 -1.03 -0.18 -23.38
C ARG A 7 -2.05 -1.20 -22.86
N LEU A 8 -1.57 -2.24 -22.17
CA LEU A 8 -2.40 -3.23 -21.51
C LEU A 8 -3.23 -2.62 -20.37
N LEU A 9 -2.63 -1.81 -19.51
CA LEU A 9 -3.35 -1.12 -18.45
C LEU A 9 -4.40 -0.17 -19.01
N THR A 10 -4.05 0.60 -20.02
CA THR A 10 -5.01 1.49 -20.69
C THR A 10 -6.21 0.69 -21.22
N PHE A 11 -5.97 -0.43 -21.93
CA PHE A 11 -7.03 -1.30 -22.44
C PHE A 11 -7.92 -1.83 -21.29
N LEU A 12 -7.32 -2.32 -20.21
CA LEU A 12 -8.05 -2.88 -19.06
C LEU A 12 -8.97 -1.83 -18.39
N TYR A 13 -8.54 -0.57 -18.34
CA TYR A 13 -9.30 0.48 -17.65
C TYR A 13 -10.28 1.24 -18.55
N THR A 14 -10.05 1.30 -19.87
CA THR A 14 -10.84 2.15 -20.75
C THR A 14 -11.89 1.40 -21.58
N THR A 15 -11.79 0.07 -21.67
CA THR A 15 -12.73 -0.72 -22.49
C THR A 15 -13.69 -1.55 -21.62
N SER A 16 -14.92 -1.76 -22.10
CA SER A 16 -15.91 -2.58 -21.39
C SER A 16 -15.46 -4.03 -21.21
N VAL A 17 -14.75 -4.58 -22.21
CA VAL A 17 -14.16 -5.93 -22.13
C VAL A 17 -13.02 -5.96 -21.13
N GLY A 18 -12.13 -4.97 -21.15
CA GLY A 18 -11.04 -4.80 -20.20
C GLY A 18 -11.54 -4.71 -18.77
N ASN A 19 -12.60 -3.93 -18.53
CA ASN A 19 -13.19 -3.79 -17.19
C ASN A 19 -13.80 -5.12 -16.67
N ARG A 20 -14.42 -5.93 -17.54
CA ARG A 20 -14.90 -7.26 -17.15
C ARG A 20 -13.74 -8.20 -16.80
N LEU A 21 -12.70 -8.21 -17.63
CA LEU A 21 -11.49 -8.99 -17.37
C LEU A 21 -10.83 -8.57 -16.08
N LEU A 22 -10.73 -7.26 -15.85
CA LEU A 22 -10.16 -6.70 -14.62
C LEU A 22 -10.93 -7.17 -13.37
N ARG A 23 -12.26 -7.16 -13.41
CA ARG A 23 -13.09 -7.67 -12.29
C ARG A 23 -12.82 -9.14 -11.98
N ILE A 24 -12.59 -9.96 -13.00
CA ILE A 24 -12.22 -11.37 -12.81
C ILE A 24 -10.83 -11.47 -12.18
N LEU A 25 -9.86 -10.74 -12.73
CA LEU A 25 -8.47 -10.75 -12.24
C LEU A 25 -8.32 -10.30 -10.79
N VAL A 26 -9.16 -9.33 -10.36
CA VAL A 26 -9.14 -8.84 -8.97
C VAL A 26 -10.16 -9.55 -8.07
N SER A 27 -10.81 -10.61 -8.56
CA SER A 27 -11.74 -11.38 -7.73
C SER A 27 -11.00 -12.07 -6.58
N PRO A 28 -11.67 -12.29 -5.42
CA PRO A 28 -11.06 -12.96 -4.27
C PRO A 28 -10.48 -14.32 -4.61
N ALA A 29 -11.15 -15.09 -5.48
CA ALA A 29 -10.69 -16.42 -5.89
C ALA A 29 -9.36 -16.36 -6.65
N VAL A 30 -9.24 -15.46 -7.65
CA VAL A 30 -8.00 -15.28 -8.42
C VAL A 30 -6.90 -14.72 -7.54
N SER A 31 -7.21 -13.75 -6.68
CA SER A 31 -6.26 -13.19 -5.73
C SER A 31 -5.71 -14.25 -4.76
N THR A 32 -6.58 -15.12 -4.25
CA THR A 32 -6.16 -16.24 -3.38
C THR A 32 -5.28 -17.22 -4.13
N ALA A 33 -5.66 -17.60 -5.35
CA ALA A 33 -4.86 -18.50 -6.18
C ALA A 33 -3.46 -17.90 -6.49
N ALA A 34 -3.42 -16.63 -6.87
CA ALA A 34 -2.16 -15.89 -7.07
C ALA A 34 -1.32 -15.86 -5.78
N GLY A 35 -1.95 -15.64 -4.63
CA GLY A 35 -1.30 -15.69 -3.31
C GLY A 35 -0.68 -17.06 -3.03
N CYS A 36 -1.36 -18.16 -3.35
CA CYS A 36 -0.82 -19.52 -3.22
C CYS A 36 0.42 -19.72 -4.10
N VAL A 37 0.38 -19.26 -5.35
CA VAL A 37 1.55 -19.32 -6.25
C VAL A 37 2.70 -18.50 -5.71
N MET A 38 2.45 -17.28 -5.24
CA MET A 38 3.46 -16.39 -4.65
C MET A 38 4.03 -16.93 -3.33
N ASN A 39 3.31 -17.81 -2.63
CA ASN A 39 3.79 -18.52 -1.43
C ASN A 39 4.58 -19.80 -1.77
N SER A 40 4.58 -20.24 -3.02
CA SER A 40 5.31 -21.45 -3.43
C SER A 40 6.81 -21.18 -3.60
N ARG A 41 7.64 -22.23 -3.48
CA ARG A 41 9.07 -22.15 -3.75
C ARG A 41 9.39 -21.78 -5.20
N LEU A 42 8.49 -22.08 -6.14
CA LEU A 42 8.66 -21.74 -7.56
C LEU A 42 8.73 -20.22 -7.76
N SER A 43 8.05 -19.46 -6.92
CA SER A 43 8.05 -17.99 -6.99
C SER A 43 9.42 -17.34 -6.68
N LEU A 44 10.35 -18.10 -6.09
CA LEU A 44 11.72 -17.64 -5.80
C LEU A 44 12.49 -17.23 -7.06
N ILE A 45 12.18 -17.83 -8.21
CA ILE A 45 12.82 -17.49 -9.49
C ILE A 45 12.66 -15.99 -9.79
N ALA A 46 11.53 -15.40 -9.39
CA ALA A 46 11.26 -14.00 -9.61
C ALA A 46 12.02 -13.07 -8.64
N VAL A 47 12.41 -13.55 -7.45
CA VAL A 47 12.99 -12.71 -6.39
C VAL A 47 14.32 -12.08 -6.81
N SER A 48 15.24 -12.87 -7.32
CA SER A 48 16.58 -12.37 -7.71
C SER A 48 16.51 -11.36 -8.86
N GLY A 49 15.64 -11.62 -9.84
CA GLY A 49 15.39 -10.69 -10.94
C GLY A 49 14.74 -9.39 -10.44
N PHE A 50 13.82 -9.49 -9.51
CA PHE A 50 13.14 -8.34 -8.93
C PHE A 50 14.10 -7.46 -8.11
N ILE A 51 14.92 -8.05 -7.23
CA ILE A 51 15.94 -7.33 -6.45
C ILE A 51 16.85 -6.52 -7.37
N LYS A 52 17.35 -7.16 -8.44
CA LYS A 52 18.22 -6.49 -9.41
C LYS A 52 17.52 -5.38 -10.18
N SER A 53 16.30 -5.63 -10.67
CA SER A 53 15.55 -4.68 -11.49
C SER A 53 15.10 -3.44 -10.72
N GLN A 54 14.84 -3.56 -9.42
CA GLN A 54 14.44 -2.47 -8.54
C GLN A 54 15.60 -1.88 -7.73
N ASN A 55 16.82 -2.41 -7.92
CA ASN A 55 18.03 -1.99 -7.18
C ASN A 55 17.83 -1.98 -5.66
N ILE A 56 17.21 -3.05 -5.12
CA ILE A 56 16.90 -3.15 -3.70
C ILE A 56 18.15 -3.49 -2.91
N ASP A 57 18.46 -2.71 -1.88
CA ASP A 57 19.57 -2.96 -0.97
C ASP A 57 19.24 -4.11 -0.01
N VAL A 58 19.87 -5.25 -0.25
CA VAL A 58 19.70 -6.44 0.59
C VAL A 58 20.50 -6.39 1.89
N SER A 59 21.44 -5.46 2.03
CA SER A 59 22.26 -5.32 3.24
C SER A 59 21.46 -4.94 4.47
N GLU A 60 20.33 -4.27 4.28
CA GLU A 60 19.40 -3.86 5.34
C GLU A 60 18.51 -4.99 5.84
N PHE A 61 18.48 -6.15 5.19
CA PHE A 61 17.57 -7.22 5.54
C PHE A 61 18.04 -8.01 6.77
N GLU A 62 17.08 -8.41 7.61
CA GLU A 62 17.31 -9.31 8.74
C GLU A 62 17.79 -10.69 8.26
N LYS A 63 17.26 -11.16 7.12
CA LYS A 63 17.67 -12.40 6.45
C LYS A 63 17.83 -12.19 4.94
N THR A 64 18.75 -12.93 4.34
CA THR A 64 19.05 -12.85 2.90
C THR A 64 18.52 -14.04 2.09
N SER A 65 17.98 -15.06 2.77
CA SER A 65 17.35 -16.23 2.15
C SER A 65 15.86 -16.24 2.41
N PHE A 66 15.06 -16.52 1.37
CA PHE A 66 13.60 -16.51 1.42
C PHE A 66 13.06 -17.86 0.98
N SER A 67 11.86 -18.20 1.47
CA SER A 67 11.15 -19.43 1.11
C SER A 67 10.20 -19.26 -0.07
N SER A 68 9.81 -18.02 -0.38
CA SER A 68 8.88 -17.66 -1.45
C SER A 68 9.01 -16.17 -1.80
N TYR A 69 8.33 -15.74 -2.87
CA TYR A 69 8.21 -14.32 -3.20
C TYR A 69 7.49 -13.52 -2.13
N ASN A 70 6.40 -14.06 -1.54
CA ASN A 70 5.69 -13.39 -0.46
C ASN A 70 6.54 -13.25 0.81
N ASP A 71 7.38 -14.24 1.12
CA ASP A 71 8.33 -14.16 2.23
C ASP A 71 9.37 -13.04 1.99
N PHE A 72 9.83 -12.87 0.75
CA PHE A 72 10.66 -11.73 0.34
C PHE A 72 9.88 -10.41 0.41
N PHE A 73 8.66 -10.37 -0.10
CA PHE A 73 7.85 -9.15 -0.14
C PHE A 73 7.53 -8.61 1.25
N THR A 74 7.27 -9.52 2.20
CA THR A 74 7.02 -9.19 3.61
C THR A 74 8.27 -9.24 4.49
N ARG A 75 9.47 -9.11 3.88
CA ARG A 75 10.76 -9.15 4.56
C ARG A 75 10.83 -8.24 5.78
N LYS A 76 11.69 -8.58 6.71
CA LYS A 76 12.03 -7.71 7.84
C LYS A 76 13.37 -7.03 7.59
N LEU A 77 13.46 -5.78 8.01
CA LEU A 77 14.70 -5.05 8.07
C LEU A 77 15.39 -5.27 9.43
N LYS A 78 16.69 -5.05 9.47
CA LYS A 78 17.45 -5.00 10.71
C LYS A 78 16.91 -3.88 11.60
N PRO A 79 17.00 -3.99 12.93
CA PRO A 79 16.47 -2.98 13.85
C PRO A 79 17.01 -1.57 13.64
N ASP A 80 18.24 -1.44 13.16
CA ASP A 80 18.95 -0.19 12.91
C ASP A 80 18.86 0.31 11.46
N ALA A 81 18.20 -0.43 10.59
CA ALA A 81 18.05 -0.05 9.17
C ALA A 81 17.16 1.20 8.98
N ARG A 82 16.34 1.53 9.95
CA ARG A 82 15.53 2.77 9.99
C ARG A 82 15.69 3.43 11.35
N LEU A 83 16.34 4.58 11.36
CA LEU A 83 16.47 5.39 12.57
C LEU A 83 15.12 6.09 12.82
N LEU A 84 14.50 5.77 13.93
CA LEU A 84 13.24 6.39 14.34
C LEU A 84 13.55 7.60 15.23
N ALA A 85 13.00 8.75 14.87
CA ALA A 85 13.09 9.93 15.72
C ALA A 85 12.38 9.67 17.05
N GLN A 86 12.97 10.15 18.14
CA GLN A 86 12.48 9.99 19.51
C GLN A 86 11.97 11.34 20.02
N GLY A 87 10.84 11.32 20.70
CA GLY A 87 10.23 12.50 21.32
C GLY A 87 8.72 12.40 21.39
N ASP A 88 8.12 13.02 22.40
CA ASP A 88 6.67 12.97 22.62
C ASP A 88 5.90 13.82 21.60
N ASP A 89 6.54 14.85 21.04
CA ASP A 89 5.93 15.76 20.05
C ASP A 89 6.28 15.38 18.61
N ILE A 90 6.78 14.16 18.37
CA ILE A 90 7.23 13.72 17.06
C ILE A 90 6.22 12.75 16.45
N LEU A 91 5.75 13.09 15.26
CA LEU A 91 4.98 12.21 14.38
C LEU A 91 5.92 11.63 13.34
N ILE A 92 6.19 10.33 13.42
CA ILE A 92 7.05 9.63 12.46
C ILE A 92 6.26 9.11 11.27
N SER A 93 6.93 8.90 10.12
CA SER A 93 6.29 8.22 8.99
C SER A 93 5.95 6.77 9.36
N PRO A 94 4.71 6.32 9.15
CA PRO A 94 4.34 4.94 9.47
C PRO A 94 4.98 3.90 8.52
N CYS A 95 5.49 4.30 7.36
CA CYS A 95 6.10 3.40 6.38
C CYS A 95 7.02 4.16 5.42
N ASP A 96 7.83 3.41 4.66
CA ASP A 96 8.58 3.92 3.53
C ASP A 96 7.60 4.14 2.38
N ALA A 97 7.31 5.40 2.04
CA ALA A 97 6.29 5.71 1.04
C ALA A 97 6.46 7.11 0.46
N LYS A 98 5.80 7.36 -0.66
CA LYS A 98 5.65 8.71 -1.21
C LYS A 98 4.47 9.39 -0.52
N LEU A 99 4.75 10.47 0.21
CA LEU A 99 3.76 11.23 0.96
C LEU A 99 3.12 12.31 0.08
N THR A 100 1.79 12.39 0.12
CA THR A 100 1.01 13.53 -0.35
C THR A 100 0.12 14.01 0.78
N ILE A 101 0.04 15.33 0.96
CA ILE A 101 -0.67 15.95 2.08
C ILE A 101 -1.85 16.75 1.53
N PHE A 102 -3.02 16.58 2.12
CA PHE A 102 -4.24 17.31 1.77
C PHE A 102 -4.87 17.94 3.02
N PRO A 103 -5.27 19.21 2.99
CA PRO A 103 -6.13 19.77 4.03
C PRO A 103 -7.53 19.14 3.93
N ILE A 104 -8.17 18.95 5.07
CA ILE A 104 -9.54 18.43 5.16
C ILE A 104 -10.48 19.61 5.40
N THR A 105 -11.37 19.86 4.44
CA THR A 105 -12.50 20.79 4.52
C THR A 105 -13.80 20.03 4.31
N ASN A 106 -14.94 20.64 4.57
CA ASN A 106 -16.26 20.02 4.37
C ASN A 106 -16.47 19.48 2.95
N ASP A 107 -15.90 20.15 1.95
CA ASP A 107 -16.05 19.78 0.54
C ASP A 107 -14.82 19.06 -0.03
N SER A 108 -13.86 18.68 0.80
CA SER A 108 -12.63 18.05 0.34
C SER A 108 -12.89 16.73 -0.39
N ARG A 109 -12.37 16.65 -1.60
CA ARG A 109 -12.36 15.45 -2.43
C ARG A 109 -10.92 15.08 -2.74
N PHE A 110 -10.56 13.87 -2.42
CA PHE A 110 -9.21 13.34 -2.61
C PHE A 110 -9.19 12.45 -3.83
N LEU A 111 -8.30 12.73 -4.76
CA LEU A 111 -8.06 11.86 -5.90
C LEU A 111 -7.04 10.79 -5.49
N ILE A 112 -7.53 9.58 -5.21
CA ILE A 112 -6.70 8.43 -4.90
C ILE A 112 -6.73 7.51 -6.11
N LYS A 113 -5.62 7.44 -6.83
CA LYS A 113 -5.51 6.78 -8.13
C LYS A 113 -6.52 7.36 -9.13
N GLN A 114 -7.58 6.64 -9.47
CA GLN A 114 -8.62 7.10 -10.43
C GLN A 114 -9.97 7.34 -9.75
N GLY A 115 -10.06 7.15 -8.44
CA GLY A 115 -11.27 7.34 -7.66
C GLY A 115 -11.25 8.65 -6.88
N GLN A 116 -12.39 9.33 -6.81
CA GLN A 116 -12.59 10.46 -5.90
C GLN A 116 -13.20 9.96 -4.59
N TYR A 117 -12.63 10.39 -3.48
CA TYR A 117 -13.05 10.00 -2.13
C TYR A 117 -13.21 11.22 -1.26
N THR A 118 -14.14 11.15 -0.32
CA THR A 118 -14.26 12.07 0.82
C THR A 118 -13.81 11.34 2.08
N VAL A 119 -13.53 12.07 3.17
CA VAL A 119 -13.23 11.44 4.48
C VAL A 119 -14.36 10.51 4.90
N GLN A 120 -15.62 10.92 4.70
CA GLN A 120 -16.78 10.08 4.99
C GLN A 120 -16.78 8.78 4.18
N SER A 121 -16.48 8.84 2.87
CA SER A 121 -16.45 7.64 2.02
C SER A 121 -15.32 6.68 2.40
N LEU A 122 -14.18 7.21 2.87
CA LEU A 122 -13.03 6.41 3.34
C LEU A 122 -13.35 5.75 4.68
N LEU A 123 -13.92 6.51 5.62
CA LEU A 123 -14.24 6.02 6.97
C LEU A 123 -15.57 5.26 7.04
N ARG A 124 -16.46 5.44 6.06
CA ARG A 124 -17.86 4.93 6.07
C ARG A 124 -18.61 5.28 7.36
N ASP A 125 -18.31 6.46 7.91
CA ASP A 125 -18.86 6.95 9.15
C ASP A 125 -18.85 8.49 9.11
N GLU A 126 -20.04 9.09 9.04
CA GLU A 126 -20.21 10.53 8.93
C GLU A 126 -19.83 11.25 10.23
N LYS A 127 -20.21 10.67 11.38
CA LYS A 127 -19.91 11.29 12.69
C LYS A 127 -18.43 11.35 12.94
N LEU A 128 -17.72 10.26 12.61
CA LEU A 128 -16.28 10.20 12.74
C LEU A 128 -15.60 11.13 11.72
N ALA A 129 -16.10 11.20 10.49
CA ALA A 129 -15.53 12.06 9.45
C ALA A 129 -15.55 13.54 9.84
N LYS A 130 -16.62 14.01 10.48
CA LYS A 130 -16.74 15.40 10.97
C LYS A 130 -15.67 15.78 12.00
N GLN A 131 -15.15 14.81 12.74
CA GLN A 131 -14.08 15.08 13.73
C GLN A 131 -12.75 15.42 13.08
N PHE A 132 -12.57 15.12 11.80
CA PHE A 132 -11.36 15.41 11.05
C PHE A 132 -11.44 16.71 10.23
N GLU A 133 -12.54 17.47 10.32
CA GLU A 133 -12.65 18.78 9.69
C GLU A 133 -11.59 19.73 10.24
N GLY A 134 -10.93 20.47 9.35
CA GLY A 134 -9.80 21.34 9.69
C GLY A 134 -8.47 20.59 9.91
N GLY A 135 -8.49 19.26 9.84
CA GLY A 135 -7.32 18.43 9.94
C GLY A 135 -6.57 18.24 8.62
N ILE A 136 -5.71 17.25 8.59
CA ILE A 136 -4.83 16.93 7.45
C ILE A 136 -4.94 15.45 7.13
N LEU A 137 -5.11 15.12 5.85
CA LEU A 137 -5.05 13.77 5.34
C LEU A 137 -3.65 13.49 4.75
N TRP A 138 -3.00 12.47 5.25
CA TRP A 138 -1.74 11.97 4.71
C TRP A 138 -2.01 10.75 3.83
N GLN A 139 -1.69 10.87 2.57
CA GLN A 139 -1.72 9.76 1.62
C GLN A 139 -0.31 9.22 1.43
N LEU A 140 -0.10 8.00 1.88
CA LEU A 140 1.16 7.28 1.78
C LEU A 140 1.04 6.24 0.66
N ARG A 141 1.79 6.43 -0.42
CA ARG A 141 1.80 5.53 -1.56
C ARG A 141 3.06 4.69 -1.56
N LEU A 142 2.90 3.41 -1.32
CA LEU A 142 3.97 2.42 -1.45
C LEU A 142 4.06 1.95 -2.90
N SER A 143 5.28 1.87 -3.43
CA SER A 143 5.61 1.20 -4.67
C SER A 143 6.03 -0.24 -4.37
N VAL A 144 6.11 -1.09 -5.38
CA VAL A 144 6.42 -2.52 -5.20
C VAL A 144 7.84 -2.77 -4.67
N ASP A 145 8.73 -1.82 -4.82
CA ASP A 145 10.12 -1.81 -4.34
C ASP A 145 10.25 -1.31 -2.90
N ASP A 146 9.26 -0.57 -2.40
CA ASP A 146 9.27 -0.04 -1.04
C ASP A 146 9.21 -1.16 0.02
N TYR A 147 9.41 -0.80 1.28
CA TYR A 147 9.29 -1.70 2.41
C TYR A 147 7.83 -1.83 2.85
N HIS A 148 7.23 -3.01 2.64
CA HIS A 148 5.79 -3.25 2.85
C HIS A 148 5.42 -3.61 4.29
N ARG A 149 6.06 -2.97 5.27
CA ARG A 149 5.64 -3.01 6.67
C ARG A 149 5.40 -1.60 7.17
N TYR A 150 4.55 -1.48 8.15
CA TYR A 150 4.22 -0.20 8.77
C TYR A 150 4.32 -0.30 10.29
N ILE A 151 4.51 0.86 10.90
CA ILE A 151 4.57 1.03 12.36
C ILE A 151 3.55 2.09 12.78
N TYR A 152 3.25 2.16 14.06
CA TYR A 152 2.44 3.25 14.58
C TYR A 152 3.22 4.57 14.54
N PRO A 153 2.64 5.64 13.98
CA PRO A 153 3.33 6.92 13.82
C PRO A 153 3.53 7.69 15.13
N VAL A 154 2.79 7.31 16.17
CA VAL A 154 2.84 7.87 17.52
C VAL A 154 2.69 6.77 18.56
N SER A 155 3.22 6.99 19.76
CA SER A 155 2.92 6.16 20.92
C SER A 155 1.50 6.40 21.39
N GLY A 156 0.79 5.33 21.76
CA GLY A 156 -0.60 5.46 22.19
C GLY A 156 -1.23 4.13 22.60
N ARG A 157 -2.46 4.22 23.08
CA ARG A 157 -3.28 3.06 23.43
C ARG A 157 -4.36 2.86 22.39
N ARG A 158 -4.38 1.67 21.77
CA ARG A 158 -5.44 1.27 20.85
C ARG A 158 -6.71 0.94 21.65
N SER A 159 -7.83 1.59 21.32
CA SER A 159 -9.11 1.37 22.00
C SER A 159 -9.91 0.22 21.37
N HIS A 160 -10.17 0.28 20.06
CA HIS A 160 -10.86 -0.77 19.32
C HIS A 160 -10.50 -0.70 17.84
N GLU A 161 -10.79 -1.78 17.13
CA GLU A 161 -10.55 -1.93 15.70
C GLU A 161 -11.87 -1.98 14.94
N ARG A 162 -11.83 -1.47 13.71
CA ARG A 162 -12.93 -1.59 12.77
C ARG A 162 -12.37 -1.98 11.42
N THR A 163 -12.92 -3.04 10.83
CA THR A 163 -12.57 -3.46 9.48
C THR A 163 -13.44 -2.73 8.46
N ILE A 164 -12.80 -2.02 7.52
CA ILE A 164 -13.45 -1.40 6.37
C ILE A 164 -12.94 -2.13 5.14
N ASN A 165 -13.83 -2.79 4.40
CA ASN A 165 -13.46 -3.47 3.16
C ASN A 165 -12.86 -2.47 2.18
N GLY A 166 -11.75 -2.83 1.55
CA GLY A 166 -11.03 -2.00 0.60
C GLY A 166 -11.94 -1.49 -0.53
N LEU A 167 -11.72 -0.26 -0.94
CA LEU A 167 -12.46 0.38 -2.02
C LEU A 167 -11.99 -0.09 -3.40
N SER A 168 -10.83 -0.72 -3.46
CA SER A 168 -10.29 -1.32 -4.67
C SER A 168 -9.24 -2.38 -4.34
N LEU A 169 -9.39 -3.57 -4.93
CA LEU A 169 -8.44 -4.68 -4.78
C LEU A 169 -7.21 -4.56 -5.69
N ILE A 170 -7.16 -3.56 -6.56
CA ILE A 170 -6.05 -3.32 -7.51
C ILE A 170 -4.83 -2.71 -6.82
N HIS A 171 -4.81 -2.69 -5.52
CA HIS A 171 -3.91 -1.86 -4.74
C HIS A 171 -3.09 -2.62 -3.74
N ILE A 172 -2.95 -3.89 -3.99
CA ILE A 172 -1.98 -4.74 -3.30
C ILE A 172 -0.68 -4.74 -4.07
#